data_23e9cf34ed4cf279bb6982ac411ae38a
#
_entry.id   23e9cf34ed4cf279bb6982ac411ae38a
#
_cell.length_a   1.000
_cell.length_b   1.000
_cell.length_c   1.000
_cell.angle_alpha   90.00
_cell.angle_beta   90.00
_cell.angle_gamma   90.00
#
_symmetry.space_group_name_H-M   'P 1'
#
loop_
_entity.id
_entity.type
_entity.pdbx_description
1 polymer ?
#
loop_
_entity_poly.entity_id
_entity_poly.type
_entity_poly.pdbx_seq_one_letter_code
_entity_poly.pdbx_strand_id
1 'polypeptide(L)'
;MKQFYKIGEISKLYQIGPDSLRYYEELGLLNPTRGENGYRMYGLNDLWRLNVIRDLRKLNFPMEKIASYIRSRSVASTKELLNEELSIIDTHIQTLTQLRENVSERLNTLYEAEIQPIGNVVEKEFPKRSCHIIPHPFHTDEEMDMLIKQLLNKDKNNLYIIGNNRIGSLLPLAKAKQGLLVSDHGWQHS
;
A
#
# COMPACT_ATOMS: atom_id res chain seq x y z
N MET A 1 -32.27 -27.46 -3.23
CA MET A 1 -31.35 -26.37 -2.94
C MET A 1 -31.50 -26.00 -1.47
N LYS A 2 -30.41 -25.88 -0.68
CA LYS A 2 -30.49 -25.59 0.75
C LYS A 2 -30.95 -24.14 0.96
N GLN A 3 -32.02 -23.95 1.74
CA GLN A 3 -32.66 -22.64 1.91
C GLN A 3 -32.04 -21.82 3.06
N PHE A 4 -31.45 -22.51 4.06
CA PHE A 4 -30.86 -21.91 5.24
C PHE A 4 -29.55 -22.62 5.62
N TYR A 5 -28.62 -21.87 6.18
CA TYR A 5 -27.30 -22.33 6.59
C TYR A 5 -27.04 -22.03 8.08
N LYS A 6 -26.39 -22.95 8.79
CA LYS A 6 -25.95 -22.74 10.18
C LYS A 6 -24.72 -21.85 10.22
N ILE A 7 -24.46 -21.21 11.36
CA ILE A 7 -23.30 -20.31 11.55
C ILE A 7 -21.95 -20.97 11.17
N GLY A 8 -21.74 -22.24 11.52
CA GLY A 8 -20.51 -22.95 11.18
C GLY A 8 -20.35 -23.23 9.68
N GLU A 9 -21.45 -23.37 8.93
CA GLU A 9 -21.42 -23.54 7.47
C GLU A 9 -21.08 -22.22 6.79
N ILE A 10 -21.71 -21.11 7.24
CA ILE A 10 -21.42 -19.75 6.75
C ILE A 10 -19.98 -19.36 7.07
N SER A 11 -19.51 -19.62 8.29
CA SER A 11 -18.15 -19.36 8.71
C SER A 11 -17.13 -20.05 7.80
N LYS A 12 -17.35 -21.30 7.45
CA LYS A 12 -16.48 -22.05 6.52
C LYS A 12 -16.59 -21.51 5.08
N LEU A 13 -17.81 -21.25 4.60
CA LEU A 13 -18.07 -20.80 3.23
C LEU A 13 -17.42 -19.45 2.93
N TYR A 14 -17.52 -18.52 3.88
CA TYR A 14 -17.00 -17.15 3.72
C TYR A 14 -15.62 -16.94 4.34
N GLN A 15 -15.06 -17.93 5.03
CA GLN A 15 -13.81 -17.83 5.78
C GLN A 15 -13.84 -16.68 6.81
N ILE A 16 -14.98 -16.50 7.46
CA ILE A 16 -15.25 -15.46 8.46
C ILE A 16 -15.48 -16.15 9.81
N GLY A 17 -14.83 -15.67 10.87
CA GLY A 17 -15.02 -16.18 12.21
C GLY A 17 -16.48 -16.02 12.69
N PRO A 18 -17.00 -16.96 13.53
CA PRO A 18 -18.34 -16.85 14.09
C PRO A 18 -18.59 -15.54 14.85
N ASP A 19 -17.57 -14.96 15.49
CA ASP A 19 -17.68 -13.71 16.23
C ASP A 19 -17.90 -12.51 15.29
N SER A 20 -17.26 -12.50 14.12
CA SER A 20 -17.53 -11.49 13.10
C SER A 20 -18.97 -11.57 12.58
N LEU A 21 -19.53 -12.78 12.43
CA LEU A 21 -20.91 -12.97 12.02
C LEU A 21 -21.87 -12.46 13.10
N ARG A 22 -21.58 -12.66 14.39
CA ARG A 22 -22.36 -12.11 15.52
C ARG A 22 -22.27 -10.58 15.56
N TYR A 23 -21.08 -10.04 15.37
CA TYR A 23 -20.86 -8.59 15.27
C TYR A 23 -21.67 -7.95 14.13
N TYR A 24 -21.74 -8.59 12.96
CA TYR A 24 -22.57 -8.11 11.85
C TYR A 24 -24.08 -8.21 12.16
N GLU A 25 -24.51 -9.19 12.94
CA GLU A 25 -25.89 -9.27 13.46
C GLU A 25 -26.17 -8.13 14.44
N GLU A 26 -25.25 -7.83 15.37
CA GLU A 26 -25.36 -6.71 16.33
C GLU A 26 -25.44 -5.34 15.63
N LEU A 27 -24.70 -5.16 14.55
CA LEU A 27 -24.80 -3.97 13.68
C LEU A 27 -26.09 -3.92 12.84
N GLY A 28 -26.93 -4.96 12.89
CA GLY A 28 -28.14 -5.07 12.06
C GLY A 28 -27.86 -5.29 10.57
N LEU A 29 -26.65 -5.70 10.24
CA LEU A 29 -26.25 -6.01 8.86
C LEU A 29 -26.68 -7.40 8.44
N LEU A 30 -26.72 -8.36 9.35
CA LEU A 30 -27.30 -9.69 9.17
C LEU A 30 -28.54 -9.82 10.04
N ASN A 31 -29.49 -10.61 9.54
CA ASN A 31 -30.73 -10.84 10.26
C ASN A 31 -31.12 -12.34 10.19
N PRO A 32 -30.29 -13.24 10.76
CA PRO A 32 -30.55 -14.65 10.72
C PRO A 32 -31.83 -14.99 11.49
N THR A 33 -32.63 -15.86 10.96
CA THR A 33 -33.81 -16.43 11.67
C THR A 33 -33.34 -17.42 12.75
N ARG A 34 -34.22 -17.76 13.69
CA ARG A 34 -33.96 -18.80 14.69
C ARG A 34 -34.69 -20.06 14.27
N GLY A 35 -33.93 -21.17 14.17
CA GLY A 35 -34.53 -22.48 13.96
C GLY A 35 -35.27 -22.99 15.21
N GLU A 36 -35.95 -24.10 15.11
CA GLU A 36 -36.74 -24.73 16.21
C GLU A 36 -35.89 -24.99 17.48
N ASN A 37 -34.60 -25.22 17.31
CA ASN A 37 -33.62 -25.43 18.40
C ASN A 37 -32.90 -24.15 18.83
N GLY A 38 -33.39 -22.96 18.43
CA GLY A 38 -32.82 -21.66 18.79
C GLY A 38 -31.54 -21.27 18.04
N TYR A 39 -30.98 -22.14 17.18
CA TYR A 39 -29.76 -21.84 16.43
C TYR A 39 -30.02 -20.80 15.31
N ARG A 40 -28.97 -19.99 15.05
CA ARG A 40 -28.97 -19.02 13.94
C ARG A 40 -29.01 -19.72 12.60
N MET A 41 -29.94 -19.29 11.75
CA MET A 41 -30.16 -19.80 10.41
C MET A 41 -30.07 -18.65 9.41
N TYR A 42 -29.04 -18.64 8.58
CA TYR A 42 -28.75 -17.58 7.61
C TYR A 42 -29.43 -17.92 6.28
N GLY A 43 -30.24 -17.01 5.79
CA GLY A 43 -30.96 -17.15 4.53
C GLY A 43 -30.25 -16.45 3.36
N LEU A 44 -30.89 -16.51 2.18
CA LEU A 44 -30.34 -15.92 0.95
C LEU A 44 -30.01 -14.42 1.09
N ASN A 45 -30.81 -13.68 1.82
CA ASN A 45 -30.61 -12.26 2.08
C ASN A 45 -29.32 -12.00 2.89
N ASP A 46 -29.04 -12.86 3.88
CA ASP A 46 -27.81 -12.76 4.65
C ASP A 46 -26.59 -13.10 3.81
N LEU A 47 -26.68 -14.09 2.92
CA LEU A 47 -25.62 -14.44 1.99
C LEU A 47 -25.28 -13.28 1.04
N TRP A 48 -26.31 -12.62 0.50
CA TRP A 48 -26.09 -11.44 -0.33
C TRP A 48 -25.36 -10.32 0.45
N ARG A 49 -25.82 -10.02 1.68
CA ARG A 49 -25.19 -9.01 2.55
C ARG A 49 -23.76 -9.38 2.88
N LEU A 50 -23.47 -10.64 3.16
CA LEU A 50 -22.11 -11.13 3.39
C LEU A 50 -21.20 -10.96 2.18
N ASN A 51 -21.69 -11.18 0.95
CA ASN A 51 -20.94 -10.91 -0.25
C ASN A 51 -20.55 -9.42 -0.33
N VAL A 52 -21.52 -8.52 -0.14
CA VAL A 52 -21.29 -7.07 -0.14
C VAL A 52 -20.25 -6.68 0.94
N ILE A 53 -20.43 -7.15 2.18
CA ILE A 53 -19.50 -6.87 3.27
C ILE A 53 -18.09 -7.35 2.92
N ARG A 54 -17.96 -8.60 2.45
CA ARG A 54 -16.67 -9.19 2.10
C ARG A 54 -15.95 -8.39 1.01
N ASP A 55 -16.65 -8.03 -0.05
CA ASP A 55 -16.04 -7.39 -1.21
C ASP A 55 -15.63 -5.94 -0.89
N LEU A 56 -16.48 -5.19 -0.19
CA LEU A 56 -16.15 -3.84 0.25
C LEU A 56 -15.04 -3.80 1.31
N ARG A 57 -14.99 -4.81 2.20
CA ARG A 57 -13.90 -4.93 3.18
C ARG A 57 -12.53 -5.19 2.54
N LYS A 58 -12.48 -5.91 1.42
CA LYS A 58 -11.22 -6.09 0.65
C LYS A 58 -10.65 -4.78 0.13
N LEU A 59 -11.51 -3.78 -0.12
CA LEU A 59 -11.14 -2.44 -0.53
C LEU A 59 -11.00 -1.46 0.66
N ASN A 60 -10.99 -2.00 1.90
CA ASN A 60 -10.86 -1.25 3.15
C ASN A 60 -11.99 -0.23 3.42
N PHE A 61 -13.18 -0.43 2.85
CA PHE A 61 -14.33 0.41 3.19
C PHE A 61 -14.66 0.33 4.69
N PRO A 62 -14.95 1.48 5.36
CA PRO A 62 -15.38 1.50 6.75
C PRO A 62 -16.73 0.78 6.92
N MET A 63 -16.93 0.13 8.07
CA MET A 63 -18.17 -0.62 8.34
C MET A 63 -19.41 0.26 8.34
N GLU A 64 -19.30 1.50 8.78
CA GLU A 64 -20.38 2.50 8.77
C GLU A 64 -20.90 2.75 7.37
N LYS A 65 -20.01 2.85 6.38
CA LYS A 65 -20.34 3.06 4.98
C LYS A 65 -21.01 1.82 4.37
N ILE A 66 -20.46 0.64 4.67
CA ILE A 66 -21.07 -0.64 4.26
C ILE A 66 -22.48 -0.76 4.84
N ALA A 67 -22.65 -0.43 6.12
CA ALA A 67 -23.94 -0.46 6.80
C ALA A 67 -24.95 0.52 6.16
N SER A 68 -24.52 1.74 5.87
CA SER A 68 -25.34 2.74 5.20
C SER A 68 -25.83 2.24 3.84
N TYR A 69 -24.94 1.69 3.02
CA TYR A 69 -25.29 1.14 1.71
C TYR A 69 -26.30 -0.02 1.82
N ILE A 70 -26.07 -0.98 2.74
CA ILE A 70 -26.96 -2.13 2.93
C ILE A 70 -28.38 -1.69 3.36
N ARG A 71 -28.47 -0.62 4.18
CA ARG A 71 -29.77 -0.12 4.70
C ARG A 71 -30.54 0.71 3.68
N SER A 72 -29.86 1.49 2.85
CA SER A 72 -30.47 2.47 1.94
C SER A 72 -30.13 2.21 0.46
N ARG A 73 -30.05 0.92 0.08
CA ARG A 73 -29.71 0.52 -1.28
C ARG A 73 -30.67 1.09 -2.34
N SER A 74 -30.11 1.79 -3.30
CA SER A 74 -30.77 2.30 -4.49
C SER A 74 -29.87 2.16 -5.71
N VAL A 75 -30.40 2.37 -6.91
CA VAL A 75 -29.56 2.41 -8.13
C VAL A 75 -28.53 3.55 -8.04
N ALA A 76 -28.94 4.70 -7.50
CA ALA A 76 -28.04 5.84 -7.34
C ALA A 76 -26.89 5.52 -6.36
N SER A 77 -27.22 5.04 -5.15
CA SER A 77 -26.18 4.69 -4.15
C SER A 77 -25.28 3.54 -4.61
N THR A 78 -25.80 2.63 -5.44
CA THR A 78 -24.97 1.57 -6.03
C THR A 78 -23.98 2.12 -7.05
N LYS A 79 -24.40 3.06 -7.91
CA LYS A 79 -23.50 3.72 -8.86
C LYS A 79 -22.41 4.52 -8.16
N GLU A 80 -22.76 5.28 -7.12
CA GLU A 80 -21.79 6.03 -6.31
C GLU A 80 -20.75 5.09 -5.68
N LEU A 81 -21.19 4.01 -5.07
CA LEU A 81 -20.32 3.02 -4.47
C LEU A 81 -19.38 2.38 -5.48
N LEU A 82 -19.88 1.95 -6.65
CA LEU A 82 -19.03 1.35 -7.70
C LEU A 82 -18.01 2.34 -8.27
N ASN A 83 -18.36 3.62 -8.42
CA ASN A 83 -17.41 4.64 -8.84
C ASN A 83 -16.30 4.84 -7.81
N GLU A 84 -16.63 4.80 -6.53
CA GLU A 84 -15.63 4.90 -5.46
C GLU A 84 -14.75 3.65 -5.41
N GLU A 85 -15.31 2.45 -5.58
CA GLU A 85 -14.54 1.21 -5.71
C GLU A 85 -13.52 1.31 -6.87
N LEU A 86 -13.96 1.78 -8.04
CA LEU A 86 -13.07 2.00 -9.19
C LEU A 86 -11.94 2.97 -8.86
N SER A 87 -12.23 4.10 -8.22
CA SER A 87 -11.21 5.08 -7.82
C SER A 87 -10.17 4.49 -6.85
N ILE A 88 -10.59 3.67 -5.90
CA ILE A 88 -9.69 2.98 -4.97
C ILE A 88 -8.82 1.96 -5.72
N ILE A 89 -9.42 1.18 -6.61
CA ILE A 89 -8.70 0.20 -7.44
C ILE A 89 -7.67 0.89 -8.31
N ASP A 90 -8.02 1.98 -8.98
CA ASP A 90 -7.11 2.76 -9.83
C ASP A 90 -5.91 3.29 -9.02
N THR A 91 -6.16 3.77 -7.80
CA THR A 91 -5.10 4.20 -6.87
C THR A 91 -4.15 3.05 -6.52
N HIS A 92 -4.69 1.86 -6.24
CA HIS A 92 -3.89 0.68 -5.97
C HIS A 92 -3.07 0.24 -7.19
N ILE A 93 -3.67 0.27 -8.39
CA ILE A 93 -2.98 -0.04 -9.64
C ILE A 93 -1.81 0.91 -9.87
N GLN A 94 -2.01 2.22 -9.68
CA GLN A 94 -0.94 3.22 -9.80
C GLN A 94 0.20 2.94 -8.82
N THR A 95 -0.13 2.67 -7.56
CA THR A 95 0.85 2.36 -6.51
C THR A 95 1.66 1.10 -6.85
N LEU A 96 0.99 0.03 -7.28
CA LEU A 96 1.65 -1.22 -7.66
C LEU A 96 2.47 -1.08 -8.94
N THR A 97 2.02 -0.26 -9.89
CA THR A 97 2.76 0.04 -11.13
C THR A 97 4.06 0.76 -10.79
N GLN A 98 4.01 1.80 -9.95
CA GLN A 98 5.20 2.51 -9.51
C GLN A 98 6.17 1.60 -8.74
N LEU A 99 5.66 0.74 -7.86
CA LEU A 99 6.47 -0.24 -7.16
C LEU A 99 7.17 -1.20 -8.13
N ARG A 100 6.45 -1.71 -9.13
CA ARG A 100 7.00 -2.58 -10.16
C ARG A 100 8.12 -1.89 -10.95
N GLU A 101 7.93 -0.63 -11.33
CA GLU A 101 8.93 0.16 -12.04
C GLU A 101 10.20 0.32 -11.19
N ASN A 102 10.05 0.68 -9.91
CA ASN A 102 11.17 0.81 -8.99
C ASN A 102 11.97 -0.50 -8.83
N VAL A 103 11.27 -1.63 -8.70
CA VAL A 103 11.90 -2.96 -8.62
C VAL A 103 12.63 -3.31 -9.93
N SER A 104 12.00 -3.00 -11.09
CA SER A 104 12.60 -3.27 -12.41
C SER A 104 13.87 -2.45 -12.65
N GLU A 105 13.88 -1.17 -12.29
CA GLU A 105 15.07 -0.31 -12.36
C GLU A 105 16.19 -0.84 -11.47
N ARG A 106 15.85 -1.29 -10.28
CA ARG A 106 16.81 -1.90 -9.36
C ARG A 106 17.46 -3.14 -9.96
N LEU A 107 16.64 -4.01 -10.55
CA LEU A 107 17.13 -5.22 -11.22
C LEU A 107 18.05 -4.86 -12.38
N ASN A 108 17.69 -3.87 -13.19
CA ASN A 108 18.53 -3.39 -14.29
C ASN A 108 19.88 -2.84 -13.79
N THR A 109 19.86 -2.09 -12.69
CA THR A 109 21.11 -1.59 -12.07
C THR A 109 22.05 -2.72 -11.63
N LEU A 110 21.48 -3.81 -11.10
CA LEU A 110 22.28 -4.99 -10.73
C LEU A 110 22.86 -5.68 -11.97
N TYR A 111 22.08 -5.88 -13.01
CA TYR A 111 22.60 -6.42 -14.28
C TYR A 111 23.71 -5.55 -14.89
N GLU A 112 23.53 -4.22 -14.88
CA GLU A 112 24.59 -3.30 -15.32
C GLU A 112 25.85 -3.43 -14.47
N ALA A 113 25.72 -3.58 -13.15
CA ALA A 113 26.84 -3.75 -12.25
C ALA A 113 27.62 -5.07 -12.50
N GLU A 114 26.90 -6.15 -12.79
CA GLU A 114 27.52 -7.46 -13.08
C GLU A 114 28.39 -7.45 -14.34
N ILE A 115 28.00 -6.69 -15.37
CA ILE A 115 28.73 -6.62 -16.63
C ILE A 115 29.85 -5.55 -16.64
N GLN A 116 29.93 -4.69 -15.62
CA GLN A 116 30.98 -3.67 -15.54
C GLN A 116 32.33 -4.30 -15.17
N PRO A 117 33.39 -4.05 -15.95
CA PRO A 117 34.71 -4.55 -15.60
C PRO A 117 35.23 -3.83 -14.36
N ILE A 118 35.67 -4.60 -13.37
CA ILE A 118 36.22 -4.08 -12.12
C ILE A 118 37.49 -3.26 -12.41
N GLY A 119 37.62 -2.07 -11.79
CA GLY A 119 38.79 -1.21 -11.94
C GLY A 119 38.78 -0.25 -13.13
N ASN A 120 37.75 -0.30 -13.98
CA ASN A 120 37.59 0.67 -15.06
C ASN A 120 36.65 1.82 -14.65
N VAL A 121 37.08 3.04 -14.98
CA VAL A 121 36.25 4.23 -14.83
C VAL A 121 35.38 4.38 -16.10
N VAL A 122 34.08 4.46 -15.94
CA VAL A 122 33.13 4.65 -17.05
C VAL A 122 32.40 5.97 -16.84
N GLU A 123 32.37 6.78 -17.89
CA GLU A 123 31.59 8.02 -17.92
C GLU A 123 30.19 7.71 -18.49
N LYS A 124 29.13 8.13 -17.78
CA LYS A 124 27.74 7.98 -18.22
C LYS A 124 27.04 9.32 -18.23
N GLU A 125 26.33 9.61 -19.32
CA GLU A 125 25.44 10.74 -19.42
C GLU A 125 24.04 10.35 -18.97
N PHE A 126 23.41 11.20 -18.18
CA PHE A 126 22.05 11.04 -17.71
C PHE A 126 21.19 12.23 -18.16
N PRO A 127 19.91 12.03 -18.50
CA PRO A 127 19.01 13.16 -18.75
C PRO A 127 18.88 14.03 -17.51
N LYS A 128 18.43 15.29 -17.71
CA LYS A 128 18.18 16.21 -16.61
C LYS A 128 17.22 15.57 -15.60
N ARG A 129 17.60 15.59 -14.33
CA ARG A 129 16.86 15.00 -13.22
C ARG A 129 16.62 16.04 -12.13
N SER A 130 15.47 16.00 -11.48
CA SER A 130 15.19 16.78 -10.28
C SER A 130 15.70 16.07 -9.04
N CYS A 131 16.17 16.81 -8.05
CA CYS A 131 16.69 16.27 -6.79
C CYS A 131 16.07 17.02 -5.63
N HIS A 132 15.72 16.29 -4.56
CA HIS A 132 15.49 16.90 -3.26
C HIS A 132 16.79 16.98 -2.48
N ILE A 133 17.10 18.13 -1.91
CA ILE A 133 18.30 18.35 -1.14
C ILE A 133 17.91 18.77 0.27
N ILE A 134 18.57 18.20 1.28
CA ILE A 134 18.59 18.72 2.64
C ILE A 134 19.95 19.44 2.83
N PRO A 135 19.94 20.77 2.95
CA PRO A 135 21.17 21.56 3.12
C PRO A 135 21.62 21.51 4.58
N HIS A 136 22.04 20.34 5.02
CA HIS A 136 22.52 20.10 6.38
C HIS A 136 23.83 19.28 6.33
N PRO A 137 24.94 19.77 6.91
CA PRO A 137 26.18 19.01 7.00
C PRO A 137 25.97 17.82 7.94
N PHE A 138 26.74 16.75 7.70
CA PHE A 138 26.81 15.60 8.59
C PHE A 138 28.23 15.10 8.69
N HIS A 139 28.56 14.48 9.82
CA HIS A 139 29.89 14.01 10.16
C HIS A 139 29.95 12.55 10.56
N THR A 140 28.79 11.95 10.87
CA THR A 140 28.66 10.54 11.26
C THR A 140 27.65 9.82 10.38
N ASP A 141 27.77 8.50 10.35
CA ASP A 141 26.83 7.64 9.61
C ASP A 141 25.42 7.72 10.19
N GLU A 142 25.28 7.91 11.51
CA GLU A 142 23.99 8.07 12.17
C GLU A 142 23.29 9.37 11.74
N GLU A 143 24.03 10.46 11.66
CA GLU A 143 23.52 11.75 11.17
C GLU A 143 23.07 11.63 9.71
N MET A 144 23.86 10.96 8.87
CA MET A 144 23.51 10.69 7.48
C MET A 144 22.23 9.85 7.39
N ASP A 145 22.10 8.78 8.19
CA ASP A 145 20.90 7.93 8.19
C ASP A 145 19.64 8.69 8.59
N MET A 146 19.75 9.60 9.57
CA MET A 146 18.65 10.48 9.96
C MET A 146 18.21 11.43 8.83
N LEU A 147 19.16 12.01 8.10
CA LEU A 147 18.87 12.87 6.94
C LEU A 147 18.25 12.08 5.79
N ILE A 148 18.72 10.86 5.54
CA ILE A 148 18.13 9.94 4.56
C ILE A 148 16.66 9.65 4.91
N LYS A 149 16.36 9.34 6.17
CA LYS A 149 14.98 9.13 6.63
C LYS A 149 14.09 10.37 6.44
N GLN A 150 14.64 11.57 6.65
CA GLN A 150 13.93 12.81 6.39
C GLN A 150 13.63 13.01 4.89
N LEU A 151 14.59 12.68 4.00
CA LEU A 151 14.38 12.72 2.55
C LEU A 151 13.29 11.75 2.12
N LEU A 152 13.35 10.52 2.58
CA LEU A 152 12.36 9.48 2.28
C LEU A 152 10.95 9.83 2.76
N ASN A 153 10.83 10.50 3.91
CA ASN A 153 9.53 10.92 4.45
C ASN A 153 8.89 12.08 3.68
N LYS A 154 9.66 12.86 2.91
CA LYS A 154 9.12 13.92 2.05
C LYS A 154 8.35 13.36 0.87
N ASP A 155 8.72 12.18 0.41
CA ASP A 155 8.07 11.50 -0.71
C ASP A 155 7.22 10.34 -0.17
N LYS A 156 5.94 10.62 0.09
CA LYS A 156 4.98 9.64 0.65
C LYS A 156 4.76 8.40 -0.22
N ASN A 157 5.19 8.42 -1.47
CA ASN A 157 5.02 7.35 -2.43
C ASN A 157 6.28 6.49 -2.61
N ASN A 158 7.41 6.88 -2.04
CA ASN A 158 8.64 6.10 -2.13
C ASN A 158 8.68 5.03 -1.04
N LEU A 159 8.37 3.80 -1.43
CA LEU A 159 8.69 2.64 -0.61
C LEU A 159 10.22 2.51 -0.52
N TYR A 160 10.74 2.40 0.72
CA TYR A 160 12.14 2.08 0.95
C TYR A 160 12.43 0.69 0.36
N ILE A 161 13.00 0.67 -0.84
CA ILE A 161 13.48 -0.57 -1.45
C ILE A 161 14.96 -0.68 -1.11
N ILE A 162 15.33 -1.77 -0.44
CA ILE A 162 16.72 -2.07 -0.09
C ILE A 162 17.63 -1.86 -1.30
N GLY A 163 18.58 -0.93 -1.17
CA GLY A 163 19.58 -0.62 -2.20
C GLY A 163 19.10 0.31 -3.31
N ASN A 164 18.14 1.16 -3.08
CA ASN A 164 17.85 2.28 -3.97
C ASN A 164 19.00 3.30 -3.86
N ASN A 165 19.97 3.22 -4.78
CA ASN A 165 21.18 4.06 -4.81
C ASN A 165 20.93 5.47 -5.38
N ARG A 166 19.70 5.97 -5.33
CA ARG A 166 19.33 7.33 -5.74
C ARG A 166 19.58 8.37 -4.64
N ILE A 167 20.12 7.94 -3.52
CA ILE A 167 20.47 8.77 -2.36
C ILE A 167 21.98 8.94 -2.37
N GLY A 168 22.45 10.15 -2.17
CA GLY A 168 23.86 10.46 -2.11
C GLY A 168 24.17 11.72 -1.31
N SER A 169 25.43 12.05 -1.25
CA SER A 169 25.91 13.25 -0.61
C SER A 169 26.64 14.15 -1.60
N LEU A 170 26.58 15.46 -1.41
CA LEU A 170 27.30 16.44 -2.19
C LEU A 170 28.51 16.90 -1.38
N LEU A 171 29.70 16.77 -1.99
CA LEU A 171 30.93 17.30 -1.46
C LEU A 171 31.41 18.44 -2.38
N PRO A 172 31.57 19.69 -1.86
CA PRO A 172 32.09 20.78 -2.66
C PRO A 172 33.49 20.46 -3.18
N LEU A 173 33.71 20.66 -4.48
CA LEU A 173 35.00 20.35 -5.14
C LEU A 173 36.20 21.03 -4.47
N ALA A 174 36.00 22.24 -3.96
CA ALA A 174 37.03 22.97 -3.23
C ALA A 174 37.48 22.24 -1.96
N LYS A 175 36.55 21.64 -1.21
CA LYS A 175 36.84 20.83 -0.02
C LYS A 175 37.49 19.50 -0.38
N ALA A 176 36.99 18.83 -1.42
CA ALA A 176 37.60 17.60 -1.91
C ALA A 176 39.04 17.77 -2.30
N LYS A 177 39.42 18.88 -2.97
CA LYS A 177 40.79 19.20 -3.34
C LYS A 177 41.71 19.48 -2.14
N GLN A 178 41.15 19.84 -0.99
CA GLN A 178 41.87 20.04 0.27
C GLN A 178 41.97 18.76 1.11
N GLY A 179 41.51 17.64 0.60
CA GLY A 179 41.51 16.37 1.32
C GLY A 179 40.43 16.29 2.43
N LEU A 180 39.53 17.25 2.48
CA LEU A 180 38.43 17.25 3.45
C LEU A 180 37.27 16.38 2.91
N LEU A 181 37.05 15.22 3.54
CA LEU A 181 36.01 14.26 3.15
C LEU A 181 34.70 14.47 3.91
N VAL A 182 34.41 15.70 4.32
CA VAL A 182 33.14 16.04 5.01
C VAL A 182 32.14 16.49 3.99
N SER A 183 30.99 15.78 3.91
CA SER A 183 29.88 16.15 3.03
C SER A 183 29.08 17.31 3.63
N ASP A 184 28.77 18.30 2.81
CA ASP A 184 27.94 19.43 3.25
C ASP A 184 26.43 19.21 3.09
N HIS A 185 26.01 18.25 2.30
CA HIS A 185 24.60 18.08 1.96
C HIS A 185 24.26 16.65 1.53
N GLY A 186 23.11 16.13 2.00
CA GLY A 186 22.50 14.92 1.47
C GLY A 186 21.51 15.22 0.32
N TRP A 187 21.42 14.35 -0.69
CA TRP A 187 20.47 14.49 -1.78
C TRP A 187 19.82 13.18 -2.18
N GLN A 188 18.60 13.28 -2.73
CA GLN A 188 17.84 12.16 -3.29
C GLN A 188 17.28 12.55 -4.66
N HIS A 189 17.27 11.59 -5.58
CA HIS A 189 16.51 11.70 -6.83
C HIS A 189 15.03 11.48 -6.60
N SER A 190 14.21 12.33 -7.17
CA SER A 190 12.77 12.11 -7.35
C SER A 190 12.48 11.36 -8.64
#